data_b9988e31461402062ac21cfe4c68802f
#
_entry.id   b9988e31461402062ac21cfe4c68802f
#
_cell.length_a   1.000
_cell.length_b   1.000
_cell.length_c   1.000
_cell.angle_alpha   90.00
_cell.angle_beta   90.00
_cell.angle_gamma   90.00
#
_symmetry.space_group_name_H-M   'P 1'
#
loop_
_entity.id
_entity.type
_entity.pdbx_description
1 polymer ?
#
loop_
_entity_poly.entity_id
_entity_poly.type
_entity_poly.pdbx_seq_one_letter_code
_entity_poly.pdbx_strand_id
1 'polypeptide(L)'
;MNNKKIMIAPSLMCMDLTKFTEQLTFLDERIDYYHVDIMDGHFVPNLTLSPFFVSEVKKIVEKPIDCHLMVTDPINYIDELEARGANIISLQVETLEGCAFRIIEKIKKHGLKCGLVFNPNSSLELAKYYINYANFITIMTVDPGFAGQPFIENMLFKIKEFKEYKDNNNLNYVISIDGGCSHKTFNKLLNAGAESLILGSYGLFNYDTDIKKAWEIMNSYLLN
;
A
#
# COMPACT_ATOMS: atom_id res chain seq x y z
N MET A 1 -12.24 1.71 -24.22
CA MET A 1 -11.65 1.32 -22.91
C MET A 1 -11.44 2.59 -22.13
N ASN A 2 -12.10 2.75 -20.96
CA ASN A 2 -11.85 3.92 -20.11
C ASN A 2 -10.41 3.82 -19.61
N ASN A 3 -9.54 4.73 -20.05
CA ASN A 3 -8.18 4.88 -19.53
C ASN A 3 -8.27 5.41 -18.09
N LYS A 4 -8.63 4.54 -17.15
CA LYS A 4 -8.55 4.90 -15.72
C LYS A 4 -7.06 5.02 -15.39
N LYS A 5 -6.63 6.21 -15.01
CA LYS A 5 -5.25 6.47 -14.62
C LYS A 5 -4.88 5.54 -13.45
N ILE A 6 -3.79 4.80 -13.57
CA ILE A 6 -3.25 3.96 -12.49
C ILE A 6 -2.67 4.85 -11.40
N MET A 7 -3.01 4.56 -10.15
CA MET A 7 -2.45 5.25 -9.00
C MET A 7 -1.06 4.71 -8.69
N ILE A 8 -0.14 5.59 -8.33
CA ILE A 8 1.25 5.27 -7.99
C ILE A 8 1.52 5.68 -6.55
N ALA A 9 2.05 4.74 -5.76
CA ALA A 9 2.45 4.95 -4.38
C ALA A 9 3.87 4.42 -4.13
N PRO A 10 4.88 5.26 -3.89
CA PRO A 10 6.19 4.79 -3.45
C PRO A 10 6.12 4.22 -2.03
N SER A 11 6.71 3.03 -1.81
CA SER A 11 6.93 2.48 -0.47
C SER A 11 8.19 3.08 0.13
N LEU A 12 8.03 3.90 1.17
CA LEU A 12 9.12 4.68 1.76
C LEU A 12 10.12 3.84 2.54
N MET A 13 9.82 2.59 2.88
CA MET A 13 10.81 1.66 3.43
C MET A 13 11.95 1.32 2.46
N CYS A 14 11.76 1.59 1.16
CA CYS A 14 12.74 1.30 0.11
C CYS A 14 13.55 2.53 -0.32
N MET A 15 13.26 3.71 0.21
CA MET A 15 13.93 4.95 -0.18
C MET A 15 15.34 5.06 0.42
N ASP A 16 16.19 5.87 -0.19
CA ASP A 16 17.47 6.26 0.38
C ASP A 16 17.26 7.38 1.42
N LEU A 17 17.31 7.04 2.70
CA LEU A 17 17.12 8.00 3.79
C LEU A 17 18.18 9.12 3.83
N THR A 18 19.34 8.94 3.18
CA THR A 18 20.34 10.00 3.06
C THR A 18 19.92 11.10 2.07
N LYS A 19 18.92 10.80 1.21
CA LYS A 19 18.33 11.71 0.22
C LYS A 19 16.85 12.01 0.52
N PHE A 20 16.45 11.92 1.78
CA PHE A 20 15.08 11.99 2.24
C PHE A 20 14.28 13.16 1.64
N THR A 21 14.73 14.39 1.88
CA THR A 21 14.03 15.59 1.41
C THR A 21 14.02 15.69 -0.11
N GLU A 22 15.14 15.37 -0.77
CA GLU A 22 15.25 15.42 -2.23
C GLU A 22 14.25 14.48 -2.90
N GLN A 23 14.22 13.24 -2.46
CA GLN A 23 13.33 12.23 -3.04
C GLN A 23 11.86 12.54 -2.79
N LEU A 24 11.48 12.93 -1.57
CA LEU A 24 10.10 13.29 -1.24
C LEU A 24 9.62 14.49 -2.06
N THR A 25 10.40 15.58 -2.11
CA THR A 25 10.05 16.79 -2.87
C THR A 25 9.85 16.48 -4.36
N PHE A 26 10.71 15.64 -4.94
CA PHE A 26 10.57 15.25 -6.34
C PHE A 26 9.33 14.40 -6.59
N LEU A 27 9.03 13.45 -5.71
CA LEU A 27 7.93 12.51 -5.85
C LEU A 27 6.57 13.15 -5.60
N ASP A 28 6.47 14.14 -4.70
CA ASP A 28 5.19 14.71 -4.25
C ASP A 28 4.34 15.30 -5.39
N GLU A 29 4.98 15.84 -6.44
CA GLU A 29 4.27 16.37 -7.61
C GLU A 29 3.79 15.29 -8.60
N ARG A 30 4.24 14.02 -8.45
CA ARG A 30 4.16 12.99 -9.50
C ARG A 30 3.33 11.77 -9.12
N ILE A 31 3.16 11.54 -7.82
CA ILE A 31 2.50 10.36 -7.27
C ILE A 31 1.06 10.67 -6.83
N ASP A 32 0.33 9.66 -6.43
CA ASP A 32 -1.04 9.81 -5.93
C ASP A 32 -1.08 9.78 -4.39
N TYR A 33 -0.25 8.96 -3.74
CA TYR A 33 -0.07 8.90 -2.28
C TYR A 33 1.24 8.21 -1.91
N TYR A 34 1.70 8.37 -0.66
CA TYR A 34 2.86 7.66 -0.10
C TYR A 34 2.43 6.42 0.66
N HIS A 35 3.26 5.38 0.64
CA HIS A 35 3.05 4.16 1.41
C HIS A 35 4.15 4.01 2.46
N VAL A 36 3.74 3.87 3.74
CA VAL A 36 4.64 3.78 4.90
C VAL A 36 4.39 2.46 5.61
N ASP A 37 5.34 1.55 5.52
CA ASP A 37 5.29 0.23 6.13
C ASP A 37 5.73 0.31 7.60
N ILE A 38 4.83 0.04 8.54
CA ILE A 38 5.09 0.04 9.99
C ILE A 38 5.03 -1.39 10.49
N MET A 39 6.14 -1.86 11.07
CA MET A 39 6.30 -3.23 11.56
C MET A 39 6.73 -3.22 13.02
N ASP A 40 6.13 -4.12 13.82
CA ASP A 40 6.35 -4.22 15.27
C ASP A 40 7.31 -5.34 15.70
N GLY A 41 7.82 -6.13 14.76
CA GLY A 41 8.68 -7.28 15.05
C GLY A 41 7.93 -8.51 15.59
N HIS A 42 6.58 -8.45 15.65
CA HIS A 42 5.73 -9.54 16.13
C HIS A 42 4.85 -10.09 15.01
N PHE A 43 4.14 -9.23 14.29
CA PHE A 43 3.35 -9.66 13.14
C PHE A 43 4.24 -10.19 12.02
N VAL A 44 5.38 -9.53 11.78
CA VAL A 44 6.47 -9.97 10.89
C VAL A 44 7.80 -9.88 11.62
N PRO A 45 8.81 -10.73 11.32
CA PRO A 45 10.10 -10.74 12.01
C PRO A 45 11.03 -9.62 11.52
N ASN A 46 10.52 -8.39 11.45
CA ASN A 46 11.24 -7.19 11.04
C ASN A 46 10.72 -5.98 11.79
N LEU A 47 11.55 -4.95 11.92
CA LEU A 47 11.22 -3.62 12.42
C LEU A 47 11.49 -2.61 11.31
N THR A 48 10.54 -1.70 11.08
CA THR A 48 10.71 -0.65 10.07
C THR A 48 10.29 0.71 10.60
N LEU A 49 9.66 1.50 9.73
CA LEU A 49 9.26 2.87 9.98
C LEU A 49 8.27 2.97 11.15
N SER A 50 8.02 4.17 11.64
CA SER A 50 7.23 4.41 12.84
C SER A 50 6.30 5.61 12.66
N PRO A 51 5.34 5.85 13.58
CA PRO A 51 4.52 7.06 13.55
C PRO A 51 5.37 8.35 13.57
N PHE A 52 6.52 8.35 14.25
CA PHE A 52 7.45 9.48 14.19
C PHE A 52 7.93 9.77 12.76
N PHE A 53 8.28 8.74 11.99
CA PHE A 53 8.68 8.90 10.59
C PHE A 53 7.57 9.54 9.75
N VAL A 54 6.30 9.16 9.98
CA VAL A 54 5.15 9.77 9.29
C VAL A 54 5.11 11.28 9.52
N SER A 55 5.37 11.75 10.73
CA SER A 55 5.44 13.18 11.02
C SER A 55 6.57 13.91 10.32
N GLU A 56 7.72 13.25 10.09
CA GLU A 56 8.83 13.83 9.33
C GLU A 56 8.50 13.92 7.83
N VAL A 57 7.86 12.89 7.28
CA VAL A 57 7.36 12.92 5.90
C VAL A 57 6.35 14.05 5.73
N LYS A 58 5.38 14.18 6.65
CA LYS A 58 4.30 15.18 6.57
C LYS A 58 4.80 16.63 6.58
N LYS A 59 5.98 16.91 7.10
CA LYS A 59 6.60 18.26 7.03
C LYS A 59 7.02 18.67 5.61
N ILE A 60 7.16 17.70 4.71
CA ILE A 60 7.73 17.92 3.37
C ILE A 60 6.67 17.77 2.29
N VAL A 61 5.67 16.88 2.49
CA VAL A 61 4.75 16.44 1.44
C VAL A 61 3.31 16.91 1.67
N GLU A 62 2.61 17.15 0.56
CA GLU A 62 1.17 17.47 0.56
C GLU A 62 0.31 16.24 0.20
N LYS A 63 0.87 15.28 -0.53
CA LYS A 63 0.16 14.07 -0.93
C LYS A 63 -0.27 13.24 0.28
N PRO A 64 -1.38 12.48 0.16
CA PRO A 64 -1.83 11.59 1.21
C PRO A 64 -0.78 10.58 1.62
N ILE A 65 -0.78 10.21 2.90
CA ILE A 65 0.09 9.18 3.47
C ILE A 65 -0.77 8.00 3.89
N ASP A 66 -0.50 6.84 3.34
CA ASP A 66 -1.05 5.54 3.72
C ASP A 66 -0.08 4.85 4.68
N CYS A 67 -0.55 4.51 5.88
CA CYS A 67 0.20 3.77 6.88
C CYS A 67 -0.25 2.31 6.89
N HIS A 68 0.59 1.43 6.37
CA HIS A 68 0.37 -0.01 6.35
C HIS A 68 0.86 -0.62 7.66
N LEU A 69 -0.07 -1.11 8.46
CA LEU A 69 0.19 -1.64 9.79
C LEU A 69 0.40 -3.16 9.75
N MET A 70 1.64 -3.59 9.68
CA MET A 70 2.09 -4.96 9.91
C MET A 70 2.43 -5.14 11.40
N VAL A 71 1.39 -5.01 12.23
CA VAL A 71 1.49 -5.02 13.71
C VAL A 71 0.41 -5.92 14.30
N THR A 72 0.68 -6.50 15.46
CA THR A 72 -0.25 -7.43 16.13
C THR A 72 -1.47 -6.74 16.73
N ASP A 73 -1.36 -5.46 17.10
CA ASP A 73 -2.42 -4.69 17.78
C ASP A 73 -2.65 -3.31 17.14
N PRO A 74 -3.25 -3.27 15.92
CA PRO A 74 -3.32 -2.05 15.13
C PRO A 74 -4.14 -0.93 15.76
N ILE A 75 -5.08 -1.23 16.66
CA ILE A 75 -5.95 -0.22 17.29
C ILE A 75 -5.14 0.81 18.10
N ASN A 76 -3.98 0.42 18.63
CA ASN A 76 -3.12 1.26 19.45
C ASN A 76 -2.35 2.32 18.64
N TYR A 77 -2.29 2.18 17.31
CA TYR A 77 -1.55 3.09 16.44
C TYR A 77 -2.41 4.20 15.83
N ILE A 78 -3.73 4.03 15.80
CA ILE A 78 -4.63 4.88 14.98
C ILE A 78 -4.59 6.33 15.45
N ASP A 79 -4.75 6.60 16.75
CA ASP A 79 -4.79 7.97 17.29
C ASP A 79 -3.46 8.70 17.06
N GLU A 80 -2.34 7.99 17.26
CA GLU A 80 -1.02 8.58 17.05
C GLU A 80 -0.76 8.85 15.57
N LEU A 81 -1.12 7.93 14.67
CA LEU A 81 -0.90 8.09 13.23
C LEU A 81 -1.76 9.24 12.67
N GLU A 82 -3.00 9.39 13.12
CA GLU A 82 -3.83 10.54 12.76
C GLU A 82 -3.16 11.85 13.19
N ALA A 83 -2.75 11.94 14.45
CA ALA A 83 -2.07 13.12 14.98
C ALA A 83 -0.72 13.42 14.26
N ARG A 84 -0.10 12.42 13.63
CA ARG A 84 1.13 12.54 12.82
C ARG A 84 0.89 12.84 11.35
N GLY A 85 -0.37 12.91 10.91
CA GLY A 85 -0.73 13.32 9.56
C GLY A 85 -0.97 12.18 8.56
N ALA A 86 -1.20 10.97 9.04
CA ALA A 86 -1.71 9.88 8.20
C ALA A 86 -3.08 10.26 7.59
N ASN A 87 -3.32 9.79 6.38
CA ASN A 87 -4.60 10.01 5.68
C ASN A 87 -5.34 8.69 5.42
N ILE A 88 -4.60 7.60 5.35
CA ILE A 88 -5.10 6.25 5.12
C ILE A 88 -4.44 5.34 6.16
N ILE A 89 -5.22 4.45 6.77
CA ILE A 89 -4.71 3.38 7.64
C ILE A 89 -5.05 2.05 6.98
N SER A 90 -4.03 1.33 6.56
CA SER A 90 -4.13 0.03 5.92
C SER A 90 -3.80 -1.08 6.91
N LEU A 91 -4.78 -1.95 7.17
CA LEU A 91 -4.80 -2.94 8.24
C LEU A 91 -4.68 -4.35 7.66
N GLN A 92 -3.82 -5.17 8.21
CA GLN A 92 -3.79 -6.60 7.93
C GLN A 92 -5.08 -7.26 8.42
N VAL A 93 -5.82 -7.92 7.51
CA VAL A 93 -7.11 -8.55 7.86
C VAL A 93 -6.97 -9.62 8.92
N GLU A 94 -5.80 -10.25 9.01
CA GLU A 94 -5.44 -11.29 9.98
C GLU A 94 -5.43 -10.76 11.43
N THR A 95 -5.24 -9.45 11.63
CA THR A 95 -5.20 -8.82 12.96
C THR A 95 -6.56 -8.26 13.41
N LEU A 96 -7.59 -8.41 12.58
CA LEU A 96 -8.92 -7.82 12.83
C LEU A 96 -9.92 -8.80 13.44
N GLU A 97 -9.53 -10.02 13.73
CA GLU A 97 -10.41 -11.05 14.28
C GLU A 97 -11.08 -10.58 15.58
N GLY A 98 -12.43 -10.61 15.59
CA GLY A 98 -13.24 -10.19 16.74
C GLY A 98 -13.38 -8.67 16.96
N CYS A 99 -12.70 -7.82 16.20
CA CYS A 99 -12.71 -6.37 16.43
C CYS A 99 -12.78 -5.48 15.17
N ALA A 100 -12.93 -6.05 13.97
CA ALA A 100 -12.87 -5.35 12.69
C ALA A 100 -13.78 -4.10 12.65
N PHE A 101 -15.07 -4.23 12.97
CA PHE A 101 -16.01 -3.10 12.93
C PHE A 101 -15.60 -1.96 13.87
N ARG A 102 -15.12 -2.27 15.08
CA ARG A 102 -14.68 -1.27 16.05
C ARG A 102 -13.47 -0.49 15.54
N ILE A 103 -12.51 -1.19 14.93
CA ILE A 103 -11.29 -0.56 14.39
C ILE A 103 -11.64 0.31 13.18
N ILE A 104 -12.44 -0.21 12.24
CA ILE A 104 -12.88 0.54 11.05
C ILE A 104 -13.68 1.78 11.47
N GLU A 105 -14.59 1.66 12.45
CA GLU A 105 -15.34 2.80 12.97
C GLU A 105 -14.41 3.86 13.59
N LYS A 106 -13.38 3.43 14.34
CA LYS A 106 -12.39 4.33 14.91
C LYS A 106 -11.66 5.11 13.81
N ILE A 107 -11.17 4.44 12.77
CA ILE A 107 -10.50 5.10 11.62
C ILE A 107 -11.44 6.14 10.99
N LYS A 108 -12.70 5.78 10.74
CA LYS A 108 -13.68 6.69 10.13
C LYS A 108 -14.02 7.89 11.02
N LYS A 109 -14.07 7.72 12.34
CA LYS A 109 -14.30 8.84 13.29
C LYS A 109 -13.19 9.89 13.25
N HIS A 110 -11.97 9.48 12.93
CA HIS A 110 -10.84 10.40 12.68
C HIS A 110 -10.85 11.02 11.27
N GLY A 111 -11.85 10.74 10.44
CA GLY A 111 -11.90 11.24 9.06
C GLY A 111 -10.91 10.58 8.11
N LEU A 112 -10.27 9.49 8.54
CA LEU A 112 -9.27 8.75 7.76
C LEU A 112 -9.94 7.75 6.81
N LYS A 113 -9.23 7.41 5.72
CA LYS A 113 -9.60 6.31 4.85
C LYS A 113 -9.12 4.98 5.44
N CYS A 114 -9.92 3.93 5.24
CA CYS A 114 -9.60 2.58 5.68
C CYS A 114 -9.10 1.74 4.49
N GLY A 115 -7.91 1.15 4.61
CA GLY A 115 -7.39 0.09 3.77
C GLY A 115 -7.49 -1.26 4.48
N LEU A 116 -7.75 -2.32 3.72
CA LEU A 116 -7.65 -3.71 4.18
C LEU A 116 -6.59 -4.42 3.34
N VAL A 117 -5.63 -5.05 4.02
CA VAL A 117 -4.50 -5.72 3.40
C VAL A 117 -4.62 -7.22 3.58
N PHE A 118 -4.46 -7.95 2.50
CA PHE A 118 -4.55 -9.40 2.46
C PHE A 118 -3.20 -10.03 2.15
N ASN A 119 -2.70 -10.86 3.06
CA ASN A 119 -1.52 -11.68 2.82
C ASN A 119 -1.77 -12.70 1.68
N PRO A 120 -0.72 -13.27 1.06
CA PRO A 120 -0.88 -14.24 -0.02
C PRO A 120 -1.80 -15.40 0.33
N ASN A 121 -1.74 -15.89 1.56
CA ASN A 121 -2.54 -17.03 2.05
C ASN A 121 -3.93 -16.66 2.61
N SER A 122 -4.29 -15.37 2.71
CA SER A 122 -5.55 -14.92 3.30
C SER A 122 -6.66 -14.83 2.27
N SER A 123 -7.79 -15.47 2.50
CA SER A 123 -8.92 -15.45 1.58
C SER A 123 -9.79 -14.20 1.73
N LEU A 124 -10.55 -13.86 0.69
CA LEU A 124 -11.57 -12.82 0.71
C LEU A 124 -12.60 -13.02 1.83
N GLU A 125 -12.92 -14.27 2.16
CA GLU A 125 -13.90 -14.64 3.18
C GLU A 125 -13.56 -14.03 4.58
N LEU A 126 -12.29 -13.79 4.89
CA LEU A 126 -11.89 -13.16 6.16
C LEU A 126 -12.51 -11.77 6.35
N ALA A 127 -12.72 -11.03 5.27
CA ALA A 127 -13.25 -9.67 5.34
C ALA A 127 -14.62 -9.49 4.71
N LYS A 128 -15.27 -10.55 4.26
CA LYS A 128 -16.53 -10.53 3.49
C LYS A 128 -17.61 -9.63 4.10
N TYR A 129 -17.74 -9.61 5.41
CA TYR A 129 -18.77 -8.86 6.12
C TYR A 129 -18.43 -7.39 6.37
N TYR A 130 -17.17 -6.98 6.12
CA TYR A 130 -16.74 -5.60 6.36
C TYR A 130 -15.91 -5.00 5.21
N ILE A 131 -15.66 -5.74 4.14
CA ILE A 131 -14.90 -5.27 2.98
C ILE A 131 -15.53 -4.04 2.29
N ASN A 132 -16.85 -3.91 2.34
CA ASN A 132 -17.59 -2.76 1.80
C ASN A 132 -17.33 -1.45 2.55
N TYR A 133 -16.70 -1.51 3.72
CA TYR A 133 -16.30 -0.33 4.48
C TYR A 133 -14.91 0.19 4.09
N ALA A 134 -14.15 -0.57 3.31
CA ALA A 134 -12.82 -0.19 2.87
C ALA A 134 -12.83 0.83 1.72
N ASN A 135 -11.84 1.70 1.70
CA ASN A 135 -11.51 2.58 0.58
C ASN A 135 -10.44 1.97 -0.33
N PHE A 136 -9.55 1.16 0.25
CA PHE A 136 -8.50 0.43 -0.44
C PHE A 136 -8.52 -1.04 -0.04
N ILE A 137 -8.31 -1.92 -1.01
CA ILE A 137 -8.00 -3.33 -0.81
C ILE A 137 -6.61 -3.55 -1.36
N THR A 138 -5.66 -3.81 -0.47
CA THR A 138 -4.29 -4.10 -0.85
C THR A 138 -4.04 -5.60 -0.84
N ILE A 139 -3.56 -6.13 -1.95
CA ILE A 139 -3.20 -7.54 -2.09
C ILE A 139 -1.68 -7.64 -2.06
N MET A 140 -1.17 -8.32 -1.02
CA MET A 140 0.23 -8.67 -0.95
C MET A 140 0.56 -9.72 -2.00
N THR A 141 1.56 -9.46 -2.82
CA THR A 141 2.03 -10.42 -3.84
C THR A 141 3.39 -11.02 -3.50
N VAL A 142 3.83 -10.78 -2.29
CA VAL A 142 4.95 -11.41 -1.58
C VAL A 142 4.53 -11.63 -0.12
N ASP A 143 5.21 -12.46 0.65
CA ASP A 143 4.99 -12.49 2.08
C ASP A 143 5.40 -11.16 2.71
N PRO A 144 4.63 -10.61 3.69
CA PRO A 144 4.94 -9.32 4.30
C PRO A 144 6.24 -9.37 5.10
N GLY A 145 6.86 -8.18 5.32
CA GLY A 145 7.98 -8.00 6.24
C GLY A 145 9.31 -7.62 5.59
N PHE A 146 9.55 -7.96 4.32
CA PHE A 146 10.83 -7.66 3.66
C PHE A 146 10.62 -7.16 2.23
N ALA A 147 11.37 -6.13 1.86
CA ALA A 147 11.41 -5.65 0.47
C ALA A 147 12.24 -6.60 -0.43
N GLY A 148 11.95 -6.58 -1.74
CA GLY A 148 12.76 -7.28 -2.73
C GLY A 148 12.51 -8.79 -2.82
N GLN A 149 11.42 -9.29 -2.26
CA GLN A 149 11.03 -10.69 -2.39
C GLN A 149 10.51 -11.03 -3.80
N PRO A 150 10.62 -12.31 -4.24
CA PRO A 150 10.10 -12.74 -5.51
C PRO A 150 8.57 -12.67 -5.56
N PHE A 151 8.04 -12.23 -6.70
CA PHE A 151 6.61 -12.17 -6.97
C PHE A 151 5.97 -13.57 -6.95
N ILE A 152 4.83 -13.70 -6.27
CA ILE A 152 4.05 -14.94 -6.21
C ILE A 152 3.02 -14.93 -7.34
N GLU A 153 3.28 -15.68 -8.42
CA GLU A 153 2.45 -15.67 -9.65
C GLU A 153 0.97 -16.00 -9.37
N ASN A 154 0.68 -16.86 -8.40
CA ASN A 154 -0.72 -17.23 -8.04
C ASN A 154 -1.54 -16.02 -7.55
N MET A 155 -0.90 -14.92 -7.14
CA MET A 155 -1.62 -13.72 -6.72
C MET A 155 -2.36 -13.03 -7.85
N LEU A 156 -2.01 -13.30 -9.11
CA LEU A 156 -2.79 -12.84 -10.26
C LEU A 156 -4.21 -13.38 -10.26
N PHE A 157 -4.43 -14.62 -9.81
CA PHE A 157 -5.77 -15.18 -9.66
C PHE A 157 -6.54 -14.49 -8.52
N LYS A 158 -5.85 -14.23 -7.41
CA LYS A 158 -6.43 -13.53 -6.27
C LYS A 158 -6.85 -12.09 -6.63
N ILE A 159 -6.03 -11.36 -7.37
CA ILE A 159 -6.37 -10.00 -7.85
C ILE A 159 -7.65 -10.04 -8.70
N LYS A 160 -7.77 -11.01 -9.61
CA LYS A 160 -8.98 -11.20 -10.43
C LYS A 160 -10.20 -11.53 -9.57
N GLU A 161 -10.07 -12.41 -8.59
CA GLU A 161 -11.14 -12.75 -7.64
C GLU A 161 -11.67 -11.48 -6.93
N PHE A 162 -10.79 -10.64 -6.41
CA PHE A 162 -11.17 -9.40 -5.75
C PHE A 162 -11.79 -8.38 -6.73
N LYS A 163 -11.31 -8.35 -7.97
CA LYS A 163 -11.90 -7.51 -9.02
C LYS A 163 -13.31 -7.98 -9.39
N GLU A 164 -13.51 -9.26 -9.59
CA GLU A 164 -14.82 -9.85 -9.87
C GLU A 164 -15.79 -9.63 -8.69
N TYR A 165 -15.32 -9.84 -7.46
CA TYR A 165 -16.14 -9.59 -6.27
C TYR A 165 -16.56 -8.11 -6.16
N LYS A 166 -15.63 -7.18 -6.41
CA LYS A 166 -15.89 -5.74 -6.47
C LYS A 166 -16.99 -5.41 -7.47
N ASP A 167 -16.86 -5.90 -8.70
CA ASP A 167 -17.79 -5.61 -9.80
C ASP A 167 -19.17 -6.23 -9.54
N ASN A 168 -19.24 -7.48 -9.13
CA ASN A 168 -20.48 -8.19 -8.87
C ASN A 168 -21.29 -7.58 -7.70
N ASN A 169 -20.63 -6.92 -6.76
CA ASN A 169 -21.25 -6.30 -5.60
C ASN A 169 -21.31 -4.76 -5.67
N ASN A 170 -20.96 -4.16 -6.81
CA ASN A 170 -20.93 -2.69 -7.02
C ASN A 170 -20.13 -1.94 -5.94
N LEU A 171 -18.97 -2.47 -5.53
CA LEU A 171 -18.12 -1.88 -4.49
C LEU A 171 -17.14 -0.85 -5.12
N ASN A 172 -16.74 0.14 -4.31
CA ASN A 172 -15.95 1.28 -4.81
C ASN A 172 -14.53 1.39 -4.24
N TYR A 173 -14.00 0.32 -3.62
CA TYR A 173 -12.62 0.34 -3.16
C TYR A 173 -11.62 0.34 -4.33
N VAL A 174 -10.43 0.84 -4.08
CA VAL A 174 -9.29 0.76 -5.00
C VAL A 174 -8.56 -0.56 -4.76
N ILE A 175 -8.28 -1.33 -5.82
CA ILE A 175 -7.43 -2.52 -5.74
C ILE A 175 -5.98 -2.08 -5.85
N SER A 176 -5.25 -2.15 -4.75
CA SER A 176 -3.83 -1.81 -4.64
C SER A 176 -2.99 -3.08 -4.55
N ILE A 177 -1.78 -3.05 -5.10
CA ILE A 177 -0.86 -4.18 -5.09
C ILE A 177 0.41 -3.79 -4.36
N ASP A 178 0.79 -4.61 -3.37
CA ASP A 178 2.02 -4.44 -2.63
C ASP A 178 2.92 -5.70 -2.73
N GLY A 179 4.20 -5.43 -3.01
CA GLY A 179 5.22 -6.44 -3.26
C GLY A 179 5.37 -6.82 -4.72
N GLY A 180 6.58 -7.13 -5.15
CA GLY A 180 6.89 -7.64 -6.48
C GLY A 180 6.50 -6.74 -7.67
N CYS A 181 6.06 -5.51 -7.45
CA CYS A 181 5.76 -4.53 -8.49
C CYS A 181 7.05 -4.13 -9.22
N SER A 182 7.16 -4.44 -10.50
CA SER A 182 8.34 -4.18 -11.33
C SER A 182 7.99 -4.19 -12.81
N HIS A 183 8.93 -3.80 -13.67
CA HIS A 183 8.75 -3.88 -15.13
C HIS A 183 8.36 -5.28 -15.64
N LYS A 184 8.66 -6.34 -14.88
CA LYS A 184 8.30 -7.72 -15.24
C LYS A 184 6.85 -8.07 -14.90
N THR A 185 6.24 -7.34 -13.98
CA THR A 185 4.92 -7.66 -13.42
C THR A 185 3.87 -6.60 -13.69
N PHE A 186 4.22 -5.35 -14.00
CA PHE A 186 3.26 -4.26 -14.21
C PHE A 186 2.10 -4.65 -15.12
N ASN A 187 2.39 -5.08 -16.35
CA ASN A 187 1.33 -5.46 -17.29
C ASN A 187 0.46 -6.64 -16.80
N LYS A 188 1.07 -7.62 -16.11
CA LYS A 188 0.32 -8.75 -15.53
C LYS A 188 -0.64 -8.28 -14.44
N LEU A 189 -0.18 -7.38 -13.56
CA LEU A 189 -0.96 -6.82 -12.45
C LEU A 189 -2.12 -5.97 -12.96
N LEU A 190 -1.87 -5.08 -13.91
CA LEU A 190 -2.90 -4.22 -14.52
C LEU A 190 -3.95 -5.06 -15.24
N ASN A 191 -3.54 -6.08 -16.00
CA ASN A 191 -4.45 -6.99 -16.68
C ASN A 191 -5.26 -7.88 -15.71
N ALA A 192 -4.74 -8.13 -14.52
CA ALA A 192 -5.47 -8.83 -13.47
C ALA A 192 -6.51 -7.96 -12.75
N GLY A 193 -6.43 -6.62 -12.88
CA GLY A 193 -7.40 -5.69 -12.30
C GLY A 193 -6.83 -4.74 -11.24
N ALA A 194 -5.50 -4.63 -11.12
CA ALA A 194 -4.85 -3.64 -10.26
C ALA A 194 -5.23 -2.21 -10.70
N GLU A 195 -5.52 -1.35 -9.72
CA GLU A 195 -5.86 0.07 -9.92
C GLU A 195 -4.82 0.98 -9.26
N SER A 196 -3.99 0.44 -8.36
CA SER A 196 -2.88 1.13 -7.71
C SER A 196 -1.69 0.19 -7.55
N LEU A 197 -0.47 0.72 -7.73
CA LEU A 197 0.78 -0.02 -7.56
C LEU A 197 1.63 0.64 -6.47
N ILE A 198 2.00 -0.15 -5.45
CA ILE A 198 2.95 0.25 -4.43
C ILE A 198 4.35 -0.12 -4.92
N LEU A 199 5.17 0.91 -5.17
CA LEU A 199 6.46 0.77 -5.81
C LEU A 199 7.59 0.78 -4.78
N GLY A 200 8.17 -0.38 -4.56
CA GLY A 200 9.36 -0.55 -3.72
C GLY A 200 10.67 -0.54 -4.53
N SER A 201 11.65 -1.32 -4.06
CA SER A 201 13.00 -1.38 -4.61
C SER A 201 13.02 -1.64 -6.13
N TYR A 202 12.38 -2.71 -6.60
CA TYR A 202 12.40 -3.10 -8.02
C TYR A 202 11.35 -2.39 -8.88
N GLY A 203 10.44 -1.65 -8.26
CA GLY A 203 9.43 -0.85 -8.97
C GLY A 203 9.87 0.58 -9.24
N LEU A 204 10.80 1.13 -8.41
CA LEU A 204 11.24 2.50 -8.51
C LEU A 204 12.68 2.69 -8.02
N PHE A 205 12.97 2.45 -6.73
CA PHE A 205 14.17 2.98 -6.07
C PHE A 205 15.49 2.37 -6.53
N ASN A 206 15.52 1.15 -7.10
CA ASN A 206 16.72 0.49 -7.60
C ASN A 206 16.92 0.66 -9.12
N TYR A 207 16.09 1.43 -9.82
CA TYR A 207 16.33 1.69 -11.24
C TYR A 207 17.50 2.65 -11.47
N ASP A 208 17.67 3.64 -10.60
CA ASP A 208 18.84 4.53 -10.58
C ASP A 208 19.00 5.15 -9.18
N THR A 209 20.19 5.59 -8.81
CA THR A 209 20.46 6.33 -7.56
C THR A 209 19.95 7.77 -7.61
N ASP A 210 19.72 8.33 -8.80
CA ASP A 210 19.02 9.58 -9.03
C ASP A 210 17.52 9.29 -9.19
N ILE A 211 16.71 9.80 -8.27
CA ILE A 211 15.25 9.55 -8.27
C ILE A 211 14.56 10.05 -9.54
N LYS A 212 15.09 11.07 -10.21
CA LYS A 212 14.55 11.59 -11.46
C LYS A 212 14.70 10.57 -12.59
N LYS A 213 15.91 10.01 -12.72
CA LYS A 213 16.18 8.95 -13.70
C LYS A 213 15.42 7.66 -13.37
N ALA A 214 15.37 7.28 -12.09
CA ALA A 214 14.59 6.13 -11.65
C ALA A 214 13.11 6.27 -12.05
N TRP A 215 12.53 7.45 -11.87
CA TRP A 215 11.17 7.78 -12.27
C TRP A 215 10.96 7.70 -13.78
N GLU A 216 11.87 8.24 -14.59
CA GLU A 216 11.81 8.15 -16.05
C GLU A 216 11.85 6.71 -16.55
N ILE A 217 12.75 5.89 -15.98
CA ILE A 217 12.85 4.46 -16.28
C ILE A 217 11.54 3.75 -15.92
N MET A 218 11.03 3.95 -14.73
CA MET A 218 9.75 3.36 -14.27
C MET A 218 8.60 3.71 -15.22
N ASN A 219 8.46 4.99 -15.57
CA ASN A 219 7.42 5.46 -16.49
C ASN A 219 7.52 4.84 -17.88
N SER A 220 8.73 4.62 -18.39
CA SER A 220 8.93 3.99 -19.69
C SER A 220 8.38 2.55 -19.74
N TYR A 221 8.32 1.87 -18.59
CA TYR A 221 7.74 0.53 -18.48
C TYR A 221 6.22 0.52 -18.24
N LEU A 222 5.68 1.55 -17.60
CA LEU A 222 4.24 1.63 -17.32
C LEU A 222 3.42 2.15 -18.50
N LEU A 223 4.02 2.95 -19.39
CA LEU A 223 3.34 3.57 -20.52
C LEU A 223 3.41 2.75 -21.82
N ASN A 224 4.23 1.68 -21.84
CA ASN A 224 4.34 0.73 -22.95
C ASN A 224 3.61 -0.58 -22.63
#